data_5a0975b526f45c58f55012b9109cd4ea
#
_entry.id   5a0975b526f45c58f55012b9109cd4ea
#
_cell.length_a   1.000
_cell.length_b   1.000
_cell.length_c   1.000
_cell.angle_alpha   90.00
_cell.angle_beta   90.00
_cell.angle_gamma   90.00
#
_symmetry.space_group_name_H-M   'P 1'
#
loop_
_entity.id
_entity.type
_entity.pdbx_description
1 polymer ?
#
loop_
_entity_poly.entity_id
_entity_poly.type
_entity_poly.pdbx_seq_one_letter_code
_entity_poly.pdbx_strand_id
1 'polypeptide(L)'
;PTPVTKGLSNVANNLDEPVSFVNRLLEGEPKKAFVHFNRFWINSTFGIGGLFDFASASKELQVYDQRSFGETLGTYGVDAGTYIVLPIYNATTPRQLTGAVVDAAYTYPFWNWVGGPWSLVKYGVQAVDKRSKTLDQTELLNQAQDPYVTFREAYYQNLEFKVNDGKVKESSQKELSDD
;
A
#
# COMPACT_ATOMS: atom_id res chain seq x y z
N PRO A 1 7.37 17.23 12.18
CA PRO A 1 6.95 18.34 11.32
C PRO A 1 6.38 17.79 10.00
N THR A 2 5.24 18.30 9.59
CA THR A 2 4.48 17.83 8.41
C THR A 2 5.31 17.69 7.11
N PRO A 3 6.28 18.57 6.78
CA PRO A 3 7.10 18.38 5.58
C PRO A 3 8.01 17.16 5.64
N VAL A 4 8.54 16.82 6.82
CA VAL A 4 9.42 15.66 7.02
C VAL A 4 8.64 14.37 6.89
N THR A 5 7.48 14.26 7.55
CA THR A 5 6.62 13.08 7.43
C THR A 5 6.14 12.87 6.00
N LYS A 6 5.77 13.94 5.29
CA LYS A 6 5.40 13.85 3.87
C LYS A 6 6.56 13.38 2.99
N GLY A 7 7.77 13.89 3.21
CA GLY A 7 8.96 13.42 2.50
C GLY A 7 9.25 11.95 2.74
N LEU A 8 9.15 11.48 4.00
CA LEU A 8 9.32 10.06 4.34
C LEU A 8 8.25 9.18 3.68
N SER A 9 6.98 9.59 3.70
CA SER A 9 5.91 8.89 2.99
C SER A 9 6.17 8.81 1.49
N ASN A 10 6.64 9.89 0.86
CA ASN A 10 6.97 9.89 -0.57
C ASN A 10 8.11 8.89 -0.87
N VAL A 11 9.15 8.86 -0.05
CA VAL A 11 10.24 7.88 -0.19
C VAL A 11 9.72 6.46 -0.03
N ALA A 12 8.89 6.18 1.00
CA ALA A 12 8.30 4.88 1.21
C ALA A 12 7.49 4.42 -0.02
N ASN A 13 6.62 5.30 -0.54
CA ASN A 13 5.83 5.02 -1.72
C ASN A 13 6.70 4.77 -2.96
N ASN A 14 7.74 5.58 -3.17
CA ASN A 14 8.66 5.41 -4.29
C ASN A 14 9.42 4.07 -4.23
N LEU A 15 9.77 3.61 -3.02
CA LEU A 15 10.41 2.29 -2.82
C LEU A 15 9.43 1.12 -3.08
N ASP A 16 8.12 1.35 -3.05
CA ASP A 16 7.10 0.36 -3.38
C ASP A 16 6.65 0.38 -4.84
N GLU A 17 7.07 1.38 -5.64
CA GLU A 17 6.72 1.43 -7.07
C GLU A 17 7.21 0.19 -7.86
N PRO A 18 8.44 -0.36 -7.65
CA PRO A 18 8.85 -1.61 -8.30
C PRO A 18 8.00 -2.82 -7.93
N VAL A 19 7.54 -2.89 -6.67
CA VAL A 19 6.61 -3.93 -6.20
C VAL A 19 5.28 -3.80 -6.94
N SER A 20 4.73 -2.60 -6.98
CA SER A 20 3.47 -2.28 -7.66
C SER A 20 3.55 -2.56 -9.16
N PHE A 21 4.68 -2.24 -9.80
CA PHE A 21 4.94 -2.55 -11.21
C PHE A 21 4.80 -4.05 -11.50
N VAL A 22 5.47 -4.89 -10.72
CA VAL A 22 5.41 -6.35 -10.89
C VAL A 22 4.00 -6.88 -10.64
N ASN A 23 3.34 -6.43 -9.57
CA ASN A 23 2.00 -6.87 -9.24
C ASN A 23 0.97 -6.47 -10.31
N ARG A 24 1.07 -5.28 -10.90
CA ARG A 24 0.21 -4.87 -12.03
C ARG A 24 0.45 -5.70 -13.28
N LEU A 25 1.68 -6.13 -13.54
CA LEU A 25 1.94 -7.08 -14.62
C LEU A 25 1.30 -8.45 -14.36
N LEU A 26 1.40 -8.94 -13.10
CA LEU A 26 0.76 -10.20 -12.70
C LEU A 26 -0.77 -10.14 -12.81
N GLU A 27 -1.39 -8.97 -12.60
CA GLU A 27 -2.82 -8.74 -12.80
C GLU A 27 -3.23 -8.62 -14.27
N GLY A 28 -2.28 -8.63 -15.22
CA GLY A 28 -2.56 -8.41 -16.64
C GLY A 28 -2.88 -6.95 -16.99
N GLU A 29 -2.42 -6.01 -16.17
CA GLU A 29 -2.64 -4.57 -16.34
C GLU A 29 -1.36 -3.80 -16.76
N PRO A 30 -0.78 -4.06 -17.95
CA PRO A 30 0.50 -3.47 -18.35
C PRO A 30 0.48 -1.93 -18.39
N LYS A 31 -0.64 -1.32 -18.71
CA LYS A 31 -0.76 0.15 -18.69
C LYS A 31 -0.55 0.72 -17.30
N LYS A 32 -1.18 0.13 -16.28
CA LYS A 32 -0.99 0.55 -14.88
C LYS A 32 0.42 0.21 -14.38
N ALA A 33 0.98 -0.91 -14.80
CA ALA A 33 2.37 -1.24 -14.52
C ALA A 33 3.32 -0.15 -15.02
N PHE A 34 3.18 0.29 -16.28
CA PHE A 34 4.00 1.38 -16.82
C PHE A 34 3.81 2.71 -16.06
N VAL A 35 2.65 2.98 -15.49
CA VAL A 35 2.47 4.14 -14.61
C VAL A 35 3.41 4.04 -13.40
N HIS A 36 3.45 2.89 -12.72
CA HIS A 36 4.33 2.67 -11.57
C HIS A 36 5.83 2.74 -11.97
N PHE A 37 6.20 2.21 -13.14
CA PHE A 37 7.56 2.35 -13.65
C PHE A 37 7.96 3.81 -13.87
N ASN A 38 7.11 4.60 -14.53
CA ASN A 38 7.38 6.02 -14.78
C ASN A 38 7.43 6.82 -13.47
N ARG A 39 6.56 6.53 -12.50
CA ARG A 39 6.59 7.14 -11.18
C ARG A 39 7.91 6.88 -10.49
N PHE A 40 8.34 5.63 -10.45
CA PHE A 40 9.63 5.25 -9.88
C PHE A 40 10.79 6.01 -10.54
N TRP A 41 10.82 6.04 -11.88
CA TRP A 41 11.87 6.71 -12.64
C TRP A 41 11.91 8.23 -12.35
N ILE A 42 10.78 8.92 -12.46
CA ILE A 42 10.67 10.37 -12.27
C ILE A 42 11.01 10.75 -10.83
N ASN A 43 10.43 10.07 -9.86
CA ASN A 43 10.61 10.41 -8.46
C ASN A 43 12.02 10.05 -7.95
N SER A 44 12.64 9.01 -8.50
CA SER A 44 14.02 8.65 -8.16
C SER A 44 15.04 9.62 -8.76
N THR A 45 14.83 10.07 -10.01
CA THR A 45 15.77 10.96 -10.71
C THR A 45 15.56 12.42 -10.36
N PHE A 46 14.36 12.94 -10.55
CA PHE A 46 14.03 14.36 -10.32
C PHE A 46 13.58 14.62 -8.88
N GLY A 47 12.94 13.65 -8.24
CA GLY A 47 12.42 13.74 -6.87
C GLY A 47 13.43 13.44 -5.77
N ILE A 48 14.73 13.41 -6.06
CA ILE A 48 15.82 13.15 -5.09
C ILE A 48 15.53 11.84 -4.32
N GLY A 49 15.54 10.71 -5.05
CA GLY A 49 15.28 9.40 -4.46
C GLY A 49 13.86 9.19 -3.94
N GLY A 50 12.90 9.97 -4.42
CA GLY A 50 11.51 9.89 -4.00
C GLY A 50 11.09 10.85 -2.89
N LEU A 51 11.99 11.73 -2.42
CA LEU A 51 11.63 12.73 -1.41
C LEU A 51 10.52 13.67 -1.89
N PHE A 52 10.53 14.00 -3.19
CA PHE A 52 9.50 14.78 -3.85
C PHE A 52 8.74 13.91 -4.87
N ASP A 53 7.41 13.89 -4.77
CA ASP A 53 6.54 13.15 -5.71
C ASP A 53 6.18 14.04 -6.90
N PHE A 54 7.13 14.23 -7.82
CA PHE A 54 6.90 14.99 -9.04
C PHE A 54 5.98 14.26 -10.03
N ALA A 55 5.95 12.94 -10.00
CA ALA A 55 5.08 12.16 -10.88
C ALA A 55 3.60 12.47 -10.64
N SER A 56 3.21 12.78 -9.43
CA SER A 56 1.81 13.14 -9.09
C SER A 56 1.33 14.46 -9.71
N ALA A 57 2.23 15.29 -10.28
CA ALA A 57 1.85 16.48 -11.02
C ALA A 57 1.17 16.15 -12.37
N SER A 58 1.42 14.97 -12.93
CA SER A 58 0.76 14.49 -14.16
C SER A 58 -0.49 13.68 -13.79
N LYS A 59 -1.62 13.98 -14.43
CA LYS A 59 -2.89 13.24 -14.24
C LYS A 59 -2.77 11.78 -14.69
N GLU A 60 -1.98 11.53 -15.73
CA GLU A 60 -1.76 10.20 -16.30
C GLU A 60 -0.94 9.29 -15.37
N LEU A 61 -0.19 9.88 -14.44
CA LEU A 61 0.65 9.18 -13.48
C LEU A 61 0.07 9.13 -12.06
N GLN A 62 -1.17 9.60 -11.89
CA GLN A 62 -1.84 9.46 -10.61
C GLN A 62 -2.26 8.00 -10.37
N VAL A 63 -1.99 7.51 -9.15
CA VAL A 63 -2.40 6.18 -8.69
C VAL A 63 -3.20 6.34 -7.41
N TYR A 64 -4.15 5.42 -7.19
CA TYR A 64 -4.92 5.40 -5.95
C TYR A 64 -4.04 5.00 -4.77
N ASP A 65 -3.30 3.89 -4.91
CA ASP A 65 -2.41 3.35 -3.87
C ASP A 65 -1.35 2.44 -4.51
N GLN A 66 -0.34 2.08 -3.72
CA GLN A 66 0.63 1.06 -4.09
C GLN A 66 -0.03 -0.32 -4.14
N ARG A 67 0.52 -1.21 -4.98
CA ARG A 67 -0.03 -2.55 -5.20
C ARG A 67 0.87 -3.62 -4.64
N SER A 68 0.38 -4.40 -3.69
CA SER A 68 1.08 -5.56 -3.14
C SER A 68 0.53 -6.87 -3.72
N PHE A 69 1.28 -7.96 -3.56
CA PHE A 69 0.82 -9.29 -3.98
C PHE A 69 -0.42 -9.77 -3.21
N GLY A 70 -0.63 -9.25 -1.99
CA GLY A 70 -1.87 -9.51 -1.24
C GLY A 70 -3.12 -8.97 -1.93
N GLU A 71 -3.06 -7.75 -2.53
CA GLU A 71 -4.14 -7.20 -3.34
C GLU A 71 -4.27 -7.96 -4.68
N THR A 72 -3.15 -8.34 -5.31
CA THR A 72 -3.14 -9.16 -6.52
C THR A 72 -3.88 -10.48 -6.29
N LEU A 73 -3.61 -11.19 -5.20
CA LEU A 73 -4.37 -12.39 -4.82
C LEU A 73 -5.87 -12.09 -4.65
N GLY A 74 -6.22 -10.93 -4.08
CA GLY A 74 -7.60 -10.48 -3.94
C GLY A 74 -8.29 -10.26 -5.30
N THR A 75 -7.59 -9.74 -6.29
CA THR A 75 -8.09 -9.58 -7.67
C THR A 75 -8.44 -10.93 -8.30
N TYR A 76 -7.69 -11.98 -7.97
CA TYR A 76 -7.99 -13.35 -8.38
C TYR A 76 -9.04 -14.07 -7.51
N GLY A 77 -9.68 -13.36 -6.58
CA GLY A 77 -10.77 -13.89 -5.76
C GLY A 77 -10.30 -14.66 -4.52
N VAL A 78 -9.03 -14.58 -4.16
CA VAL A 78 -8.55 -15.19 -2.91
C VAL A 78 -9.09 -14.39 -1.72
N ASP A 79 -9.76 -15.08 -0.80
CA ASP A 79 -10.31 -14.47 0.40
C ASP A 79 -9.21 -13.88 1.29
N ALA A 80 -9.52 -12.80 2.00
CA ALA A 80 -8.59 -12.16 2.92
C ALA A 80 -8.19 -13.06 4.08
N GLY A 81 -9.10 -13.91 4.52
CA GLY A 81 -8.96 -14.77 5.68
C GLY A 81 -9.17 -14.02 7.00
N THR A 82 -8.83 -14.65 8.10
CA THR A 82 -9.06 -14.14 9.45
C THR A 82 -8.25 -12.87 9.74
N TYR A 83 -8.89 -11.90 10.39
CA TYR A 83 -8.21 -10.72 10.92
C TYR A 83 -7.27 -11.11 12.06
N ILE A 84 -6.01 -10.72 11.94
CA ILE A 84 -4.94 -11.03 12.88
C ILE A 84 -4.25 -9.72 13.29
N VAL A 85 -3.98 -9.56 14.58
CA VAL A 85 -3.16 -8.45 15.08
C VAL A 85 -1.83 -9.01 15.56
N LEU A 86 -0.75 -8.65 14.87
CA LEU A 86 0.60 -9.08 15.21
C LEU A 86 1.35 -7.96 15.95
N PRO A 87 2.15 -8.30 16.97
CA PRO A 87 3.05 -7.34 17.60
C PRO A 87 3.93 -6.69 16.52
N ILE A 88 4.14 -5.39 16.60
CA ILE A 88 4.98 -4.59 15.69
C ILE A 88 4.39 -4.44 14.27
N TYR A 89 3.82 -5.50 13.68
CA TYR A 89 3.25 -5.49 12.32
C TYR A 89 1.84 -4.89 12.27
N ASN A 90 1.13 -4.87 13.40
CA ASN A 90 -0.27 -4.45 13.54
C ASN A 90 -1.28 -5.37 12.84
N ALA A 91 -2.41 -4.80 12.42
CA ALA A 91 -3.49 -5.52 11.76
C ALA A 91 -3.06 -6.09 10.41
N THR A 92 -3.43 -7.34 10.16
CA THR A 92 -3.14 -8.05 8.92
C THR A 92 -4.11 -9.22 8.70
N THR A 93 -3.96 -9.92 7.57
CA THR A 93 -4.66 -11.18 7.26
C THR A 93 -3.68 -12.18 6.65
N PRO A 94 -4.01 -13.48 6.61
CA PRO A 94 -3.17 -14.49 5.96
C PRO A 94 -2.83 -14.14 4.51
N ARG A 95 -3.78 -13.61 3.75
CA ARG A 95 -3.56 -13.17 2.37
C ARG A 95 -2.51 -12.06 2.30
N GLN A 96 -2.60 -11.05 3.16
CA GLN A 96 -1.66 -9.94 3.19
C GLN A 96 -0.27 -10.36 3.68
N LEU A 97 -0.19 -11.27 4.66
CA LEU A 97 1.09 -11.83 5.10
C LEU A 97 1.76 -12.62 3.99
N THR A 98 1.02 -13.49 3.31
CA THR A 98 1.53 -14.24 2.15
C THR A 98 2.01 -13.27 1.07
N GLY A 99 1.24 -12.23 0.78
CA GLY A 99 1.60 -11.18 -0.15
C GLY A 99 2.93 -10.51 0.22
N ALA A 100 3.07 -10.10 1.48
CA ALA A 100 4.28 -9.45 1.96
C ALA A 100 5.54 -10.34 1.85
N VAL A 101 5.40 -11.65 2.12
CA VAL A 101 6.50 -12.61 1.96
C VAL A 101 6.90 -12.76 0.49
N VAL A 102 5.92 -12.87 -0.41
CA VAL A 102 6.18 -12.97 -1.86
C VAL A 102 6.81 -11.68 -2.38
N ASP A 103 6.26 -10.52 -2.04
CA ASP A 103 6.81 -9.21 -2.42
C ASP A 103 8.26 -9.05 -1.94
N ALA A 104 8.56 -9.47 -0.71
CA ALA A 104 9.92 -9.47 -0.20
C ALA A 104 10.84 -10.42 -0.97
N ALA A 105 10.36 -11.62 -1.30
CA ALA A 105 11.17 -12.65 -1.96
C ALA A 105 11.67 -12.23 -3.35
N TYR A 106 10.80 -11.64 -4.20
CA TYR A 106 11.24 -11.23 -5.54
C TYR A 106 11.89 -9.84 -5.57
N THR A 107 11.61 -8.98 -4.62
CA THR A 107 12.27 -7.67 -4.54
C THR A 107 13.61 -7.71 -3.82
N TYR A 108 13.84 -8.71 -2.96
CA TYR A 108 15.10 -8.86 -2.23
C TYR A 108 16.35 -8.89 -3.12
N PRO A 109 16.40 -9.65 -4.24
CA PRO A 109 17.58 -9.64 -5.11
C PRO A 109 17.85 -8.26 -5.71
N PHE A 110 16.81 -7.51 -6.08
CA PHE A 110 16.93 -6.16 -6.61
C PHE A 110 17.54 -5.21 -5.55
N TRP A 111 16.98 -5.20 -4.34
CA TRP A 111 17.47 -4.33 -3.26
C TRP A 111 18.87 -4.72 -2.79
N ASN A 112 19.19 -6.01 -2.81
CA ASN A 112 20.54 -6.49 -2.48
C ASN A 112 21.57 -6.09 -3.55
N TRP A 113 21.16 -6.07 -4.82
CA TRP A 113 22.02 -5.63 -5.94
C TRP A 113 22.26 -4.11 -5.91
N VAL A 114 21.24 -3.31 -5.58
CA VAL A 114 21.36 -1.84 -5.48
C VAL A 114 22.29 -1.42 -4.33
N GLY A 115 22.54 -2.28 -3.36
CA GLY A 115 23.53 -2.09 -2.28
C GLY A 115 22.96 -2.31 -0.88
N GLY A 116 23.35 -3.40 -0.27
CA GLY A 116 23.03 -3.94 1.05
C GLY A 116 22.23 -3.14 2.10
N PRO A 117 22.59 -1.90 2.48
CA PRO A 117 21.83 -1.18 3.51
C PRO A 117 20.47 -0.64 3.04
N TRP A 118 20.20 -0.56 1.74
CA TRP A 118 18.93 0.01 1.22
C TRP A 118 17.71 -0.80 1.59
N SER A 119 17.82 -2.11 1.75
CA SER A 119 16.73 -2.94 2.26
C SER A 119 16.33 -2.55 3.69
N LEU A 120 17.32 -2.32 4.55
CA LEU A 120 17.07 -1.87 5.93
C LEU A 120 16.49 -0.46 5.97
N VAL A 121 16.98 0.44 5.11
CA VAL A 121 16.45 1.79 4.96
C VAL A 121 14.97 1.73 4.52
N LYS A 122 14.64 0.90 3.51
CA LYS A 122 13.26 0.69 3.06
C LYS A 122 12.36 0.30 4.23
N TYR A 123 12.68 -0.78 4.93
CA TYR A 123 11.84 -1.26 6.03
C TYR A 123 11.78 -0.27 7.20
N GLY A 124 12.87 0.42 7.50
CA GLY A 124 12.90 1.47 8.52
C GLY A 124 11.98 2.65 8.19
N VAL A 125 12.08 3.17 6.97
CA VAL A 125 11.23 4.28 6.49
C VAL A 125 9.76 3.86 6.47
N GLN A 126 9.43 2.65 5.97
CA GLN A 126 8.07 2.13 5.94
C GLN A 126 7.48 1.92 7.34
N ALA A 127 8.29 1.46 8.30
CA ALA A 127 7.83 1.30 9.68
C ALA A 127 7.49 2.65 10.32
N VAL A 128 8.31 3.68 10.10
CA VAL A 128 8.06 5.05 10.60
C VAL A 128 6.82 5.65 9.94
N ASP A 129 6.68 5.53 8.61
CA ASP A 129 5.51 6.01 7.87
C ASP A 129 4.21 5.33 8.34
N LYS A 130 4.23 4.00 8.45
CA LYS A 130 3.09 3.23 8.93
C LYS A 130 2.70 3.62 10.37
N ARG A 131 3.68 3.83 11.24
CA ARG A 131 3.44 4.26 12.62
C ARG A 131 2.84 5.66 12.68
N SER A 132 3.32 6.60 11.89
CA SER A 132 2.78 7.98 11.87
C SER A 132 1.31 7.99 11.45
N LYS A 133 0.94 7.23 10.42
CA LYS A 133 -0.46 7.10 9.96
C LYS A 133 -1.39 6.45 11.00
N THR A 134 -0.85 5.51 11.80
CA THR A 134 -1.64 4.82 12.84
C THR A 134 -1.95 5.72 14.04
N LEU A 135 -1.08 6.69 14.36
CA LEU A 135 -1.30 7.59 15.50
C LEU A 135 -2.55 8.44 15.33
N ASP A 136 -2.79 8.96 14.12
CA ASP A 136 -3.96 9.79 13.83
C ASP A 136 -5.27 8.99 13.92
N GLN A 137 -5.24 7.69 13.61
CA GLN A 137 -6.40 6.80 13.65
C GLN A 137 -6.78 6.38 15.07
N THR A 138 -5.83 6.35 16.01
CA THR A 138 -6.05 5.90 17.38
C THR A 138 -7.03 6.82 18.13
N GLU A 139 -7.02 8.12 17.84
CA GLU A 139 -7.89 9.09 18.48
C GLU A 139 -9.37 8.90 18.08
N LEU A 140 -9.62 8.58 16.82
CA LEU A 140 -10.96 8.26 16.32
C LEU A 140 -11.51 6.96 16.92
N LEU A 141 -10.66 5.98 17.15
CA LEU A 141 -11.05 4.69 17.72
C LEU A 141 -11.46 4.77 19.20
N ASN A 142 -10.87 5.70 19.96
CA ASN A 142 -11.21 5.90 21.36
C ASN A 142 -12.66 6.39 21.56
N GLN A 143 -13.32 6.84 20.48
CA GLN A 143 -14.71 7.31 20.51
C GLN A 143 -15.70 6.22 20.09
N ALA A 144 -15.22 5.07 19.59
CA ALA A 144 -16.08 3.98 19.14
C ALA A 144 -16.62 3.16 20.32
N GLN A 145 -17.85 2.67 20.20
CA GLN A 145 -18.50 1.84 21.20
C GLN A 145 -17.79 0.48 21.39
N ASP A 146 -17.29 -0.11 20.30
CA ASP A 146 -16.38 -1.26 20.28
C ASP A 146 -15.21 -0.97 19.32
N PRO A 147 -14.07 -0.53 19.84
CA PRO A 147 -12.91 -0.19 19.03
C PRO A 147 -12.38 -1.35 18.19
N TYR A 148 -12.44 -2.59 18.71
CA TYR A 148 -11.95 -3.76 17.99
C TYR A 148 -12.81 -4.09 16.78
N VAL A 149 -14.12 -4.14 16.93
CA VAL A 149 -15.06 -4.43 15.84
C VAL A 149 -14.97 -3.33 14.79
N THR A 150 -15.00 -2.07 15.20
CA THR A 150 -14.91 -0.92 14.29
C THR A 150 -13.61 -0.96 13.47
N PHE A 151 -12.48 -1.25 14.11
CA PHE A 151 -11.20 -1.32 13.40
C PHE A 151 -11.11 -2.49 12.44
N ARG A 152 -11.61 -3.66 12.84
CA ARG A 152 -11.65 -4.85 11.99
C ARG A 152 -12.49 -4.63 10.75
N GLU A 153 -13.69 -4.09 10.88
CA GLU A 153 -14.58 -3.81 9.74
C GLU A 153 -13.96 -2.76 8.80
N ALA A 154 -13.44 -1.68 9.35
CA ALA A 154 -12.75 -0.66 8.56
C ALA A 154 -11.52 -1.24 7.81
N TYR A 155 -10.81 -2.17 8.44
CA TYR A 155 -9.67 -2.86 7.81
C TYR A 155 -10.11 -3.70 6.61
N TYR A 156 -11.16 -4.52 6.74
CA TYR A 156 -11.67 -5.33 5.61
C TYR A 156 -12.22 -4.45 4.49
N GLN A 157 -12.98 -3.41 4.81
CA GLN A 157 -13.47 -2.44 3.82
C GLN A 157 -12.31 -1.79 3.06
N ASN A 158 -11.25 -1.40 3.77
CA ASN A 158 -10.06 -0.83 3.14
C ASN A 158 -9.35 -1.83 2.23
N LEU A 159 -9.22 -3.11 2.64
CA LEU A 159 -8.65 -4.16 1.78
C LEU A 159 -9.47 -4.35 0.50
N GLU A 160 -10.78 -4.39 0.61
CA GLU A 160 -11.66 -4.53 -0.56
C GLU A 160 -11.57 -3.31 -1.48
N PHE A 161 -11.55 -2.12 -0.91
CA PHE A 161 -11.39 -0.87 -1.65
C PHE A 161 -10.05 -0.82 -2.41
N LYS A 162 -8.97 -1.28 -1.79
CA LYS A 162 -7.65 -1.41 -2.44
C LYS A 162 -7.67 -2.43 -3.59
N VAL A 163 -8.26 -3.60 -3.39
CA VAL A 163 -8.39 -4.63 -4.45
C VAL A 163 -9.13 -4.05 -5.67
N ASN A 164 -10.12 -3.20 -5.45
CA ASN A 164 -10.95 -2.56 -6.49
C ASN A 164 -10.40 -1.20 -6.99
N ASP A 165 -9.12 -0.89 -6.77
CA ASP A 165 -8.48 0.36 -7.19
C ASP A 165 -9.19 1.64 -6.73
N GLY A 166 -9.65 1.66 -5.49
CA GLY A 166 -10.33 2.82 -4.92
C GLY A 166 -11.79 2.97 -5.38
N LYS A 167 -12.39 1.93 -5.92
CA LYS A 167 -13.81 1.93 -6.31
C LYS A 167 -14.63 1.10 -5.35
N VAL A 168 -15.83 1.59 -5.00
CA VAL A 168 -16.81 0.81 -4.25
C VAL A 168 -17.47 -0.17 -5.20
N LYS A 169 -17.66 -1.43 -4.81
CA LYS A 169 -18.40 -2.40 -5.60
C LYS A 169 -19.85 -1.94 -5.83
N GLU A 170 -20.36 -2.12 -7.05
CA GLU A 170 -21.72 -1.75 -7.41
C GLU A 170 -22.81 -2.44 -6.54
N SER A 171 -22.53 -3.63 -6.01
CA SER A 171 -23.42 -4.32 -5.06
C SER A 171 -23.63 -3.54 -3.77
N SER A 172 -22.57 -2.94 -3.22
CA SER A 172 -22.66 -2.12 -2.01
C SER A 172 -23.30 -0.75 -2.25
N GLN A 173 -23.21 -0.22 -3.48
CA GLN A 173 -23.92 1.00 -3.86
C GLN A 173 -25.43 0.81 -3.95
N LYS A 174 -25.89 -0.38 -4.33
CA LYS A 174 -27.32 -0.69 -4.47
C LYS A 174 -28.01 -0.83 -3.11
N GLU A 175 -27.33 -1.41 -2.13
CA GLU A 175 -27.83 -1.50 -0.75
C GLU A 175 -27.99 -0.12 -0.08
N LEU A 176 -27.09 0.84 -0.39
CA LEU A 176 -27.14 2.20 0.14
C LEU A 176 -28.18 3.10 -0.56
N SER A 177 -28.69 2.70 -1.72
CA SER A 177 -29.72 3.46 -2.48
C SER A 177 -31.14 2.98 -2.22
N ASP A 178 -31.32 1.81 -1.59
CA ASP A 178 -32.62 1.19 -1.33
C ASP A 178 -33.10 1.44 0.14
N ASP A 179 -32.30 2.13 0.97
CA ASP A 179 -32.65 2.67 2.30
C ASP A 179 -32.93 4.19 2.22
#